data_104fd41d5497d18a58ce5a20f2ecee46
#
_entry.id   104fd41d5497d18a58ce5a20f2ecee46
#
_cell.length_a   1.000
_cell.length_b   1.000
_cell.length_c   1.000
_cell.angle_alpha   90.00
_cell.angle_beta   90.00
_cell.angle_gamma   90.00
#
_symmetry.space_group_name_H-M   'P 1'
#
loop_
_entity.id
_entity.type
_entity.pdbx_description
1 polymer ?
#
loop_
_entity_poly.entity_id
_entity_poly.type
_entity_poly.pdbx_seq_one_letter_code
_entity_poly.pdbx_strand_id
1 'polypeptide(L)'
;MEPENDGRRDGVWAQSYTLSSGQTQYHQLGHVRLWVTLLDREWQIRSETRTMDTDPVSWTETIGHTLPSADVPLQRFIRPDDSGQVTYIPAVATLPTVIRPYQPLTIPAGGRCVIYVGTVVWMKVCSGPGQTVLTEIPLAMPSLTWVGRNTMEGELCYSSSSYARLVLEAVPKRPWRAVTPVTIINRRREPLLLERFSLPTPLLTLHLNELGQLWTPGVTVECETDMSSASLHVEDSLLPAAGNCRQVGPARERISRGRLVRAFDRMFG
;
A
#
# COMPACT_ATOMS: atom_id res chain seq x y z
N MET A 1 5.59 -39.64 -12.03
CA MET A 1 6.01 -38.31 -12.54
C MET A 1 5.80 -37.37 -11.36
N GLU A 2 6.86 -37.24 -10.54
CA GLU A 2 6.86 -36.32 -9.41
C GLU A 2 6.73 -34.90 -9.94
N PRO A 3 5.95 -34.00 -9.29
CA PRO A 3 5.93 -32.61 -9.70
C PRO A 3 7.34 -32.03 -9.49
N GLU A 4 7.96 -31.58 -10.55
CA GLU A 4 9.16 -30.78 -10.54
C GLU A 4 8.95 -29.65 -9.54
N ASN A 5 9.63 -29.70 -8.42
CA ASN A 5 9.59 -28.65 -7.41
C ASN A 5 10.33 -27.44 -8.04
N ASP A 6 9.59 -26.57 -8.69
CA ASP A 6 10.03 -25.39 -9.47
C ASP A 6 10.77 -24.34 -8.61
N GLY A 7 11.25 -24.70 -7.42
CA GLY A 7 11.95 -23.79 -6.50
C GLY A 7 11.09 -22.58 -6.05
N ARG A 8 9.81 -22.59 -6.37
CA ARG A 8 8.86 -21.53 -6.08
C ARG A 8 8.48 -21.53 -4.62
N ARG A 9 8.56 -20.39 -3.99
CA ARG A 9 8.20 -20.19 -2.57
C ARG A 9 7.24 -19.02 -2.44
N ASP A 10 6.56 -18.94 -1.30
CA ASP A 10 5.78 -17.76 -0.95
C ASP A 10 6.72 -16.65 -0.49
N GLY A 11 6.55 -15.46 -1.08
CA GLY A 11 7.29 -14.28 -0.66
C GLY A 11 6.83 -13.75 0.70
N VAL A 12 7.75 -13.21 1.47
CA VAL A 12 7.49 -12.68 2.81
C VAL A 12 8.03 -11.27 2.96
N TRP A 13 7.19 -10.36 3.50
CA TRP A 13 7.59 -8.98 3.78
C TRP A 13 8.66 -8.89 4.88
N ALA A 14 9.60 -7.98 4.68
CA ALA A 14 10.67 -7.66 5.62
C ALA A 14 11.52 -8.89 6.03
N GLN A 15 11.59 -9.89 5.16
CA GLN A 15 12.54 -10.99 5.25
C GLN A 15 13.78 -10.63 4.44
N SER A 16 14.96 -10.93 4.99
CA SER A 16 16.23 -10.78 4.28
C SER A 16 16.58 -12.05 3.53
N TYR A 17 17.05 -11.88 2.30
CA TYR A 17 17.58 -12.92 1.44
C TYR A 17 19.05 -12.64 1.18
N THR A 18 19.83 -13.68 0.94
CA THR A 18 21.24 -13.56 0.54
C THR A 18 21.42 -14.15 -0.84
N LEU A 19 21.91 -13.35 -1.77
CA LEU A 19 22.23 -13.77 -3.13
C LEU A 19 23.74 -13.89 -3.28
N SER A 20 24.18 -14.85 -4.09
CA SER A 20 25.56 -14.94 -4.60
C SER A 20 25.68 -14.14 -5.89
N SER A 21 26.92 -13.73 -6.21
CA SER A 21 27.19 -13.05 -7.49
C SER A 21 26.74 -13.89 -8.67
N GLY A 22 26.04 -13.26 -9.62
CA GLY A 22 25.41 -13.91 -10.76
C GLY A 22 24.01 -14.47 -10.51
N GLN A 23 23.52 -14.49 -9.26
CA GLN A 23 22.16 -14.98 -8.96
C GLN A 23 21.12 -13.90 -9.19
N THR A 24 19.95 -14.33 -9.70
CA THR A 24 18.77 -13.53 -9.87
C THR A 24 17.65 -14.09 -9.01
N GLN A 25 17.03 -13.21 -8.21
CA GLN A 25 15.78 -13.50 -7.53
C GLN A 25 14.62 -12.87 -8.30
N TYR A 26 13.61 -13.67 -8.55
CA TYR A 26 12.39 -13.27 -9.24
C TYR A 26 11.22 -13.23 -8.27
N HIS A 27 10.41 -12.18 -8.37
CA HIS A 27 9.16 -12.05 -7.63
C HIS A 27 8.00 -11.77 -8.58
N GLN A 28 6.87 -12.38 -8.29
CA GLN A 28 5.58 -11.98 -8.83
C GLN A 28 4.67 -11.60 -7.67
N LEU A 29 4.39 -10.31 -7.52
CA LEU A 29 3.60 -9.74 -6.43
C LEU A 29 2.65 -8.66 -6.97
N GLY A 30 1.36 -8.82 -6.72
CA GLY A 30 0.37 -7.93 -7.29
C GLY A 30 0.46 -7.93 -8.82
N HIS A 31 0.44 -6.75 -9.41
CA HIS A 31 0.58 -6.57 -10.85
C HIS A 31 2.04 -6.47 -11.33
N VAL A 32 3.01 -6.66 -10.41
CA VAL A 32 4.44 -6.46 -10.68
C VAL A 32 5.17 -7.79 -10.80
N ARG A 33 6.02 -7.88 -11.81
CA ARG A 33 7.13 -8.82 -11.91
C ARG A 33 8.43 -8.08 -11.64
N LEU A 34 9.25 -8.64 -10.78
CA LEU A 34 10.49 -8.03 -10.34
C LEU A 34 11.63 -9.05 -10.44
N TRP A 35 12.73 -8.64 -11.02
CA TRP A 35 13.99 -9.40 -11.08
C TRP A 35 15.07 -8.59 -10.38
N VAL A 36 15.70 -9.18 -9.39
CA VAL A 36 16.81 -8.58 -8.64
C VAL A 36 18.02 -9.48 -8.82
N THR A 37 19.03 -8.98 -9.50
CA THR A 37 20.28 -9.71 -9.80
C THR A 37 21.43 -9.07 -9.06
N LEU A 38 22.21 -9.89 -8.37
CA LEU A 38 23.48 -9.49 -7.77
C LEU A 38 24.61 -9.78 -8.74
N LEU A 39 25.43 -8.79 -9.03
CA LEU A 39 26.72 -8.93 -9.73
C LEU A 39 27.84 -8.52 -8.78
N ASP A 40 29.09 -8.74 -9.20
CA ASP A 40 30.27 -8.49 -8.35
C ASP A 40 30.34 -7.07 -7.80
N ARG A 41 29.94 -6.07 -8.59
CA ARG A 41 30.05 -4.65 -8.23
C ARG A 41 28.72 -3.89 -8.21
N GLU A 42 27.63 -4.52 -8.60
CA GLU A 42 26.34 -3.84 -8.74
C GLU A 42 25.15 -4.74 -8.49
N TRP A 43 24.04 -4.11 -8.12
CA TRP A 43 22.70 -4.67 -8.19
C TRP A 43 22.04 -4.25 -9.51
N GLN A 44 21.43 -5.20 -10.18
CA GLN A 44 20.60 -4.95 -11.34
C GLN A 44 19.14 -5.24 -11.00
N ILE A 45 18.26 -4.27 -11.22
CA ILE A 45 16.84 -4.40 -10.93
C ILE A 45 16.07 -4.16 -12.22
N ARG A 46 15.19 -5.10 -12.56
CA ARG A 46 14.23 -4.98 -13.64
C ARG A 46 12.83 -5.19 -13.09
N SER A 47 11.88 -4.37 -13.52
CA SER A 47 10.49 -4.53 -13.13
C SER A 47 9.57 -4.22 -14.28
N GLU A 48 8.48 -4.94 -14.37
CA GLU A 48 7.36 -4.65 -15.27
C GLU A 48 6.04 -4.72 -14.51
N THR A 49 5.13 -3.82 -14.85
CA THR A 49 3.76 -3.84 -14.34
C THR A 49 2.84 -4.36 -15.43
N ARG A 50 2.01 -5.33 -15.10
CA ARG A 50 1.02 -5.92 -16.01
C ARG A 50 -0.37 -5.49 -15.62
N THR A 51 -1.16 -5.13 -16.61
CA THR A 51 -2.61 -5.04 -16.43
C THR A 51 -3.18 -6.45 -16.47
N MET A 52 -3.90 -6.85 -15.44
CA MET A 52 -4.53 -8.15 -15.30
C MET A 52 -6.03 -7.96 -15.08
N ASP A 53 -6.84 -8.83 -15.67
CA ASP A 53 -8.30 -8.79 -15.51
C ASP A 53 -8.75 -9.14 -14.11
N THR A 54 -7.93 -9.91 -13.38
CA THR A 54 -8.18 -10.31 -12.01
C THR A 54 -7.01 -9.95 -11.11
N ASP A 55 -7.30 -9.52 -9.89
CA ASP A 55 -6.28 -9.21 -8.89
C ASP A 55 -5.54 -10.48 -8.42
N PRO A 56 -4.20 -10.52 -8.56
CA PRO A 56 -3.40 -11.66 -8.10
C PRO A 56 -3.57 -11.93 -6.61
N VAL A 57 -3.70 -13.19 -6.26
CA VAL A 57 -3.98 -13.62 -4.87
C VAL A 57 -2.70 -13.80 -4.06
N SER A 58 -1.64 -14.27 -4.70
CA SER A 58 -0.41 -14.73 -4.04
C SER A 58 0.79 -13.86 -4.36
N TRP A 59 1.81 -14.00 -3.53
CA TRP A 59 3.16 -13.54 -3.79
C TRP A 59 4.05 -14.76 -3.96
N THR A 60 4.65 -14.92 -5.13
CA THR A 60 5.58 -16.02 -5.40
C THR A 60 6.99 -15.48 -5.63
N GLU A 61 7.99 -16.23 -5.17
CA GLU A 61 9.40 -15.95 -5.39
C GLU A 61 10.15 -17.18 -5.90
N THR A 62 11.24 -16.97 -6.65
CA THR A 62 12.14 -18.01 -7.14
C THR A 62 13.55 -17.47 -7.27
N ILE A 63 14.56 -18.26 -6.87
CA ILE A 63 15.98 -17.92 -7.09
C ILE A 63 16.46 -18.69 -8.33
N GLY A 64 17.29 -18.00 -9.17
CA GLY A 64 17.82 -18.60 -10.40
C GLY A 64 16.88 -18.48 -11.61
N HIS A 65 15.90 -17.61 -11.56
CA HIS A 65 14.95 -17.38 -12.65
C HIS A 65 15.65 -16.76 -13.88
N THR A 66 15.15 -17.10 -15.06
CA THR A 66 15.64 -16.51 -16.32
C THR A 66 15.34 -15.02 -16.35
N LEU A 67 16.30 -14.22 -16.79
CA LEU A 67 16.12 -12.78 -16.95
C LEU A 67 15.01 -12.47 -17.98
N PRO A 68 14.29 -11.35 -17.81
CA PRO A 68 13.30 -10.92 -18.79
C PRO A 68 13.98 -10.47 -20.08
N SER A 69 13.15 -10.19 -21.12
CA SER A 69 13.64 -9.61 -22.35
C SER A 69 14.36 -8.27 -22.11
N ALA A 70 15.20 -7.87 -23.05
CA ALA A 70 15.95 -6.61 -22.98
C ALA A 70 15.06 -5.35 -22.93
N ASP A 71 13.80 -5.47 -23.35
CA ASP A 71 12.82 -4.36 -23.37
C ASP A 71 12.37 -3.94 -21.97
N VAL A 72 12.49 -4.84 -20.95
CA VAL A 72 12.17 -4.50 -19.57
C VAL A 72 13.24 -3.55 -19.01
N PRO A 73 12.85 -2.34 -18.56
CA PRO A 73 13.78 -1.33 -18.09
C PRO A 73 14.74 -1.85 -17.04
N LEU A 74 16.03 -1.54 -17.18
CA LEU A 74 17.09 -1.90 -16.26
C LEU A 74 17.50 -0.70 -15.40
N GLN A 75 17.46 -0.87 -14.10
CA GLN A 75 18.09 0.01 -13.12
C GLN A 75 19.36 -0.65 -12.57
N ARG A 76 20.45 0.11 -12.45
CA ARG A 76 21.76 -0.37 -11.98
C ARG A 76 22.18 0.43 -10.76
N PHE A 77 22.59 -0.27 -9.71
CA PHE A 77 23.01 0.35 -8.45
C PHE A 77 24.35 -0.23 -8.04
N ILE A 78 25.32 0.63 -7.78
CA ILE A 78 26.61 0.20 -7.21
C ILE A 78 26.34 -0.43 -5.84
N ARG A 79 27.00 -1.54 -5.55
CA ARG A 79 26.88 -2.22 -4.25
C ARG A 79 27.37 -1.29 -3.15
N PRO A 80 26.58 -1.04 -2.09
CA PRO A 80 27.03 -0.25 -0.94
C PRO A 80 27.95 -1.04 -0.01
N ASP A 81 27.88 -2.38 -0.07
CA ASP A 81 28.64 -3.33 0.75
C ASP A 81 28.78 -4.69 0.03
N ASP A 82 29.51 -5.60 0.63
CA ASP A 82 29.77 -6.95 0.07
C ASP A 82 28.81 -8.03 0.58
N SER A 83 27.76 -7.67 1.32
CA SER A 83 26.91 -8.65 2.02
C SER A 83 26.08 -9.53 1.09
N GLY A 84 25.76 -9.08 -0.12
CA GLY A 84 24.80 -9.75 -1.01
C GLY A 84 23.38 -9.82 -0.46
N GLN A 85 23.10 -9.12 0.63
CA GLN A 85 21.81 -9.13 1.29
C GLN A 85 20.82 -8.21 0.60
N VAL A 86 19.58 -8.71 0.38
CA VAL A 86 18.46 -7.94 -0.13
C VAL A 86 17.22 -8.16 0.74
N THR A 87 16.45 -7.10 0.95
CA THR A 87 15.21 -7.12 1.76
C THR A 87 14.12 -6.36 1.04
N TYR A 88 12.90 -6.89 1.07
CA TYR A 88 11.72 -6.26 0.47
C TYR A 88 10.82 -5.70 1.56
N ILE A 89 10.71 -4.36 1.62
CA ILE A 89 10.00 -3.65 2.68
C ILE A 89 8.75 -3.00 2.09
N PRO A 90 7.55 -3.21 2.69
CA PRO A 90 6.35 -2.53 2.23
C PRO A 90 6.39 -1.05 2.60
N ALA A 91 5.84 -0.22 1.74
CA ALA A 91 5.67 1.21 1.98
C ALA A 91 4.26 1.66 1.56
N VAL A 92 3.74 2.68 2.23
CA VAL A 92 2.47 3.31 1.84
C VAL A 92 2.65 4.13 0.57
N ALA A 93 1.57 4.47 -0.11
CA ALA A 93 1.59 5.35 -1.28
C ALA A 93 2.17 6.74 -0.94
N THR A 94 2.75 7.41 -1.94
CA THR A 94 3.37 8.74 -1.78
C THR A 94 2.36 9.88 -1.75
N LEU A 95 1.15 9.65 -2.25
CA LEU A 95 0.04 10.60 -2.25
C LEU A 95 -1.17 9.96 -1.56
N PRO A 96 -2.12 10.77 -1.08
CA PRO A 96 -3.40 10.26 -0.61
C PRO A 96 -4.10 9.42 -1.68
N THR A 97 -4.90 8.46 -1.26
CA THR A 97 -5.60 7.54 -2.15
C THR A 97 -7.09 7.79 -2.11
N VAL A 98 -7.70 8.00 -3.26
CA VAL A 98 -9.16 8.12 -3.38
C VAL A 98 -9.79 6.75 -3.23
N ILE A 99 -10.66 6.65 -2.26
CA ILE A 99 -11.43 5.45 -1.95
C ILE A 99 -12.85 5.63 -2.47
N ARG A 100 -13.34 4.63 -3.19
CA ARG A 100 -14.74 4.55 -3.62
C ARG A 100 -15.38 3.30 -3.03
N PRO A 101 -16.41 3.42 -2.19
CA PRO A 101 -17.23 2.28 -1.80
C PRO A 101 -17.77 1.55 -3.03
N TYR A 102 -18.00 0.25 -2.92
CA TYR A 102 -18.55 -0.56 -4.02
C TYR A 102 -19.91 0.00 -4.51
N GLN A 103 -20.69 0.51 -3.58
CA GLN A 103 -21.91 1.28 -3.83
C GLN A 103 -21.89 2.52 -2.95
N PRO A 104 -22.41 3.66 -3.41
CA PRO A 104 -22.57 4.83 -2.57
C PRO A 104 -23.34 4.53 -1.29
N LEU A 105 -22.91 5.13 -0.18
CA LEU A 105 -23.50 4.94 1.14
C LEU A 105 -24.08 6.26 1.63
N THR A 106 -25.27 6.23 2.19
CA THR A 106 -25.84 7.39 2.87
C THR A 106 -25.71 7.22 4.38
N ILE A 107 -24.96 8.12 5.03
CA ILE A 107 -24.81 8.16 6.49
C ILE A 107 -25.80 9.18 7.04
N PRO A 108 -26.78 8.76 7.86
CA PRO A 108 -27.77 9.68 8.42
C PRO A 108 -27.15 10.81 9.23
N ALA A 109 -27.90 11.88 9.46
CA ALA A 109 -27.51 12.95 10.38
C ALA A 109 -27.20 12.38 11.76
N GLY A 110 -26.03 12.76 12.35
CA GLY A 110 -25.54 12.22 13.62
C GLY A 110 -25.10 10.75 13.57
N GLY A 111 -25.14 10.12 12.38
CA GLY A 111 -24.77 8.71 12.20
C GLY A 111 -23.26 8.49 12.07
N ARG A 112 -22.88 7.22 12.19
CA ARG A 112 -21.48 6.75 11.95
C ARG A 112 -21.48 5.43 11.19
N CYS A 113 -20.43 5.21 10.42
CA CYS A 113 -20.16 3.90 9.84
C CYS A 113 -18.66 3.57 9.90
N VAL A 114 -18.34 2.29 9.83
CA VAL A 114 -16.97 1.80 9.67
C VAL A 114 -16.88 1.12 8.31
N ILE A 115 -15.84 1.48 7.55
CA ILE A 115 -15.52 0.90 6.25
C ILE A 115 -14.11 0.33 6.33
N TYR A 116 -13.94 -0.89 5.87
CA TYR A 116 -12.64 -1.52 5.75
C TYR A 116 -12.12 -1.37 4.33
N VAL A 117 -10.94 -0.78 4.19
CA VAL A 117 -10.37 -0.40 2.89
C VAL A 117 -9.10 -1.20 2.63
N GLY A 118 -8.99 -1.80 1.45
CA GLY A 118 -7.77 -2.46 0.98
C GLY A 118 -7.01 -1.57 0.01
N THR A 119 -5.91 -0.95 0.44
CA THR A 119 -5.09 -0.07 -0.40
C THR A 119 -3.84 -0.77 -0.92
N VAL A 120 -3.43 -0.45 -2.16
CA VAL A 120 -2.19 -0.93 -2.75
C VAL A 120 -0.99 -0.37 -1.98
N VAL A 121 -0.03 -1.23 -1.69
CA VAL A 121 1.25 -0.83 -1.10
C VAL A 121 2.35 -0.77 -2.16
N TRP A 122 3.45 -0.14 -1.81
CA TRP A 122 4.67 -0.07 -2.61
C TRP A 122 5.70 -1.02 -2.02
N MET A 123 6.63 -1.46 -2.86
CA MET A 123 7.76 -2.29 -2.43
C MET A 123 9.04 -1.50 -2.52
N LYS A 124 9.75 -1.37 -1.40
CA LYS A 124 11.15 -0.92 -1.38
C LYS A 124 12.06 -2.14 -1.52
N VAL A 125 12.96 -2.09 -2.47
CA VAL A 125 14.06 -3.05 -2.60
C VAL A 125 15.26 -2.44 -1.87
N CYS A 126 15.68 -3.09 -0.79
CA CYS A 126 16.75 -2.59 0.07
C CYS A 126 17.93 -3.56 0.04
N SER A 127 19.16 -3.04 -0.02
CA SER A 127 20.39 -3.84 0.06
C SER A 127 21.12 -3.64 1.37
N GLY A 128 21.85 -4.69 1.76
CA GLY A 128 22.72 -4.70 2.92
C GLY A 128 22.01 -4.69 4.26
N PRO A 129 22.77 -4.88 5.35
CA PRO A 129 22.23 -4.88 6.72
C PRO A 129 21.68 -3.50 7.15
N GLY A 130 22.19 -2.42 6.56
CA GLY A 130 21.72 -1.06 6.76
C GLY A 130 20.42 -0.73 6.00
N GLN A 131 19.89 -1.66 5.20
CA GLN A 131 18.68 -1.51 4.41
C GLN A 131 18.69 -0.26 3.52
N THR A 132 19.81 -0.06 2.78
CA THR A 132 19.91 1.03 1.80
C THR A 132 18.88 0.82 0.70
N VAL A 133 17.96 1.78 0.54
CA VAL A 133 16.92 1.70 -0.49
C VAL A 133 17.53 1.87 -1.87
N LEU A 134 17.42 0.86 -2.72
CA LEU A 134 17.83 0.91 -4.12
C LEU A 134 16.73 1.51 -4.98
N THR A 135 15.53 0.98 -4.89
CA THR A 135 14.38 1.47 -5.65
C THR A 135 13.08 1.24 -4.88
N GLU A 136 12.03 1.92 -5.33
CA GLU A 136 10.68 1.77 -4.80
C GLU A 136 9.69 1.62 -5.95
N ILE A 137 8.83 0.60 -5.88
CA ILE A 137 7.96 0.17 -6.97
C ILE A 137 6.51 0.08 -6.47
N PRO A 138 5.54 0.76 -7.12
CA PRO A 138 4.11 0.56 -6.82
C PRO A 138 3.67 -0.84 -7.29
N LEU A 139 2.97 -1.59 -6.45
CA LEU A 139 2.55 -2.96 -6.74
C LEU A 139 1.29 -3.07 -7.63
N ALA A 140 0.71 -1.93 -7.97
CA ALA A 140 -0.20 -1.75 -9.09
C ALA A 140 0.00 -0.34 -9.65
N MET A 141 -0.23 -0.16 -10.93
CA MET A 141 -0.06 1.16 -11.58
C MET A 141 -1.06 2.16 -10.99
N PRO A 142 -0.63 3.19 -10.28
CA PRO A 142 -1.52 4.22 -9.80
C PRO A 142 -1.84 5.20 -10.92
N SER A 143 -3.10 5.64 -11.02
CA SER A 143 -3.48 6.79 -11.83
C SER A 143 -3.62 8.03 -10.95
N LEU A 144 -3.29 9.20 -11.50
CA LEU A 144 -3.45 10.46 -10.79
C LEU A 144 -4.88 10.99 -10.95
N THR A 145 -5.40 11.57 -9.88
CA THR A 145 -6.69 12.24 -9.85
C THR A 145 -6.62 13.47 -8.95
N TRP A 146 -7.53 14.40 -9.18
CA TRP A 146 -7.66 15.59 -8.37
C TRP A 146 -8.90 15.49 -7.47
N VAL A 147 -8.76 15.82 -6.20
CA VAL A 147 -9.85 15.89 -5.23
C VAL A 147 -9.92 17.29 -4.66
N GLY A 148 -11.05 17.97 -4.86
CA GLY A 148 -11.24 19.33 -4.40
C GLY A 148 -12.36 20.03 -5.15
N ARG A 149 -12.71 21.23 -4.67
CA ARG A 149 -13.82 22.03 -5.16
C ARG A 149 -13.59 22.57 -6.58
N ASN A 150 -12.35 22.90 -6.89
CA ASN A 150 -11.94 23.43 -8.19
C ASN A 150 -10.47 23.12 -8.47
N THR A 151 -9.93 23.57 -9.59
CA THR A 151 -8.54 23.35 -10.00
C THR A 151 -7.49 24.06 -9.13
N MET A 152 -7.89 25.04 -8.34
CA MET A 152 -7.01 25.83 -7.47
C MET A 152 -7.06 25.35 -6.01
N GLU A 153 -8.18 24.78 -5.59
CA GLU A 153 -8.43 24.32 -4.23
C GLU A 153 -8.68 22.82 -4.21
N GLY A 154 -7.63 22.05 -3.98
CA GLY A 154 -7.74 20.61 -3.95
C GLY A 154 -6.40 19.95 -3.66
N GLU A 155 -6.35 18.65 -3.84
CA GLU A 155 -5.19 17.82 -3.57
C GLU A 155 -5.01 16.78 -4.68
N LEU A 156 -3.77 16.60 -5.11
CA LEU A 156 -3.42 15.52 -6.02
C LEU A 156 -3.41 14.19 -5.27
N CYS A 157 -4.15 13.22 -5.78
CA CYS A 157 -4.33 11.92 -5.16
C CYS A 157 -4.07 10.80 -6.17
N TYR A 158 -3.85 9.59 -5.65
CA TYR A 158 -3.94 8.39 -6.45
C TYR A 158 -5.40 7.91 -6.52
N SER A 159 -5.82 7.52 -7.73
CA SER A 159 -7.02 6.73 -7.95
C SER A 159 -6.60 5.32 -8.32
N SER A 160 -6.81 4.39 -7.42
CA SER A 160 -6.56 2.97 -7.67
C SER A 160 -7.79 2.16 -7.26
N SER A 161 -7.90 0.95 -7.80
CA SER A 161 -8.88 0.00 -7.31
C SER A 161 -8.68 -0.20 -5.80
N SER A 162 -9.65 0.20 -5.01
CA SER A 162 -9.67 0.03 -3.56
C SER A 162 -10.84 -0.85 -3.17
N TYR A 163 -10.59 -1.81 -2.28
CA TYR A 163 -11.66 -2.62 -1.72
C TYR A 163 -12.22 -1.87 -0.52
N ALA A 164 -13.39 -1.26 -0.67
CA ALA A 164 -14.08 -0.61 0.43
C ALA A 164 -15.35 -1.43 0.78
N ARG A 165 -15.37 -2.00 1.96
CA ARG A 165 -16.42 -2.92 2.43
C ARG A 165 -16.88 -2.55 3.84
N LEU A 166 -18.16 -2.74 4.14
CA LEU A 166 -18.73 -2.55 5.48
C LEU A 166 -18.39 -3.70 6.43
N VAL A 167 -18.02 -4.86 5.88
CA VAL A 167 -17.71 -6.08 6.63
C VAL A 167 -16.26 -6.45 6.36
N LEU A 168 -15.47 -6.64 7.41
CA LEU A 168 -14.04 -6.93 7.33
C LEU A 168 -13.74 -8.21 6.54
N GLU A 169 -14.53 -9.24 6.77
CA GLU A 169 -14.37 -10.56 6.12
C GLU A 169 -14.61 -10.50 4.61
N ALA A 170 -15.31 -9.47 4.13
CA ALA A 170 -15.54 -9.22 2.71
C ALA A 170 -14.38 -8.49 2.01
N VAL A 171 -13.37 -8.04 2.77
CA VAL A 171 -12.16 -7.43 2.18
C VAL A 171 -11.25 -8.53 1.67
N PRO A 172 -10.94 -8.56 0.35
CA PRO A 172 -10.04 -9.56 -0.18
C PRO A 172 -8.64 -9.45 0.44
N LYS A 173 -8.18 -10.54 1.06
CA LYS A 173 -6.83 -10.62 1.61
C LYS A 173 -5.82 -10.76 0.47
N ARG A 174 -4.88 -9.82 0.39
CA ARG A 174 -3.83 -9.77 -0.62
C ARG A 174 -2.50 -9.35 0.02
N PRO A 175 -1.37 -10.04 -0.24
CA PRO A 175 -0.07 -9.69 0.34
C PRO A 175 0.44 -8.31 -0.08
N TRP A 176 -0.10 -7.75 -1.16
CA TRP A 176 0.27 -6.46 -1.73
C TRP A 176 -0.75 -5.33 -1.44
N ARG A 177 -1.66 -5.58 -0.48
CA ARG A 177 -2.62 -4.58 -0.01
C ARG A 177 -2.63 -4.50 1.51
N ALA A 178 -2.74 -3.28 2.01
CA ALA A 178 -2.92 -3.03 3.44
C ALA A 178 -4.39 -2.77 3.76
N VAL A 179 -4.86 -3.34 4.86
CA VAL A 179 -6.22 -3.11 5.37
C VAL A 179 -6.20 -1.90 6.31
N THR A 180 -7.04 -0.92 6.01
CA THR A 180 -7.25 0.29 6.83
C THR A 180 -8.69 0.34 7.29
N PRO A 181 -8.98 0.29 8.59
CA PRO A 181 -10.30 0.62 9.13
C PRO A 181 -10.53 2.12 9.06
N VAL A 182 -11.64 2.55 8.45
CA VAL A 182 -12.01 3.96 8.36
C VAL A 182 -13.37 4.17 9.01
N THR A 183 -13.40 4.97 10.07
CA THR A 183 -14.62 5.41 10.75
C THR A 183 -15.04 6.76 10.18
N ILE A 184 -16.26 6.87 9.67
CA ILE A 184 -16.81 8.14 9.22
C ILE A 184 -17.96 8.52 10.14
N ILE A 185 -17.88 9.72 10.70
CA ILE A 185 -18.87 10.28 11.64
C ILE A 185 -19.49 11.52 10.98
N ASN A 186 -20.78 11.46 10.76
CA ASN A 186 -21.54 12.59 10.23
C ASN A 186 -22.09 13.45 11.37
N ARG A 187 -21.45 14.56 11.71
CA ARG A 187 -21.93 15.55 12.70
C ARG A 187 -22.91 16.56 12.12
N ARG A 188 -23.13 16.47 10.80
CA ARG A 188 -24.03 17.40 10.11
C ARG A 188 -25.50 17.13 10.46
N ARG A 189 -26.33 18.12 10.22
CA ARG A 189 -27.80 18.02 10.38
C ARG A 189 -28.48 17.29 9.22
N GLU A 190 -27.74 17.08 8.12
CA GLU A 190 -28.23 16.44 6.90
C GLU A 190 -27.53 15.08 6.68
N PRO A 191 -28.16 14.15 5.98
CA PRO A 191 -27.49 12.92 5.56
C PRO A 191 -26.25 13.22 4.71
N LEU A 192 -25.20 12.43 4.87
CA LEU A 192 -23.97 12.48 4.09
C LEU A 192 -24.00 11.36 3.05
N LEU A 193 -24.01 11.72 1.77
CA LEU A 193 -23.80 10.76 0.69
C LEU A 193 -22.30 10.54 0.51
N LEU A 194 -21.85 9.31 0.72
CA LEU A 194 -20.47 8.89 0.59
C LEU A 194 -20.28 8.15 -0.74
N GLU A 195 -19.84 8.87 -1.75
CA GLU A 195 -19.48 8.32 -3.07
C GLU A 195 -17.99 8.04 -3.16
N ARG A 196 -17.18 8.91 -2.55
CA ARG A 196 -15.73 8.80 -2.48
C ARG A 196 -15.19 9.59 -1.29
N PHE A 197 -13.99 9.25 -0.88
CA PHE A 197 -13.23 10.05 0.10
C PHE A 197 -11.73 9.87 -0.11
N SER A 198 -10.94 10.85 0.35
CA SER A 198 -9.49 10.81 0.29
C SER A 198 -8.93 10.20 1.58
N LEU A 199 -8.24 9.05 1.46
CA LEU A 199 -7.52 8.42 2.55
C LEU A 199 -6.08 8.96 2.59
N PRO A 200 -5.60 9.50 3.73
CA PRO A 200 -4.27 10.11 3.84
C PRO A 200 -3.18 9.04 3.97
N THR A 201 -3.02 8.21 2.97
CA THR A 201 -2.07 7.08 2.97
C THR A 201 -0.63 7.45 3.39
N PRO A 202 -0.06 8.63 3.05
CA PRO A 202 1.29 9.01 3.50
C PRO A 202 1.46 9.14 5.02
N LEU A 203 0.36 9.34 5.74
CA LEU A 203 0.37 9.48 7.21
C LEU A 203 0.29 8.15 7.95
N LEU A 204 0.07 7.04 7.24
CA LEU A 204 -0.17 5.74 7.83
C LEU A 204 1.12 4.92 7.98
N THR A 205 1.23 4.18 9.06
CA THR A 205 2.28 3.16 9.26
C THR A 205 1.79 1.81 8.76
N LEU A 206 2.70 0.94 8.33
CA LEU A 206 2.38 -0.43 7.92
C LEU A 206 2.81 -1.43 8.98
N HIS A 207 1.92 -2.34 9.25
CA HIS A 207 2.10 -3.42 10.22
C HIS A 207 1.79 -4.75 9.56
N LEU A 208 2.59 -5.77 9.86
CA LEU A 208 2.44 -7.13 9.36
C LEU A 208 1.99 -8.03 10.50
N ASN A 209 0.89 -8.75 10.31
CA ASN A 209 0.45 -9.75 11.28
C ASN A 209 1.07 -11.13 11.03
N GLU A 210 0.82 -12.08 11.91
CA GLU A 210 1.32 -13.45 11.84
C GLU A 210 0.82 -14.22 10.60
N LEU A 211 -0.29 -13.78 10.02
CA LEU A 211 -0.87 -14.39 8.81
C LEU A 211 -0.33 -13.77 7.50
N GLY A 212 0.68 -12.88 7.58
CA GLY A 212 1.24 -12.21 6.41
C GLY A 212 0.36 -11.09 5.83
N GLN A 213 -0.70 -10.66 6.55
CA GLN A 213 -1.58 -9.58 6.13
C GLN A 213 -1.04 -8.23 6.61
N LEU A 214 -1.00 -7.26 5.69
CA LEU A 214 -0.64 -5.88 6.02
C LEU A 214 -1.84 -5.11 6.58
N TRP A 215 -1.58 -4.32 7.62
CA TRP A 215 -2.56 -3.47 8.29
C TRP A 215 -2.00 -2.07 8.49
N THR A 216 -2.91 -1.10 8.62
CA THR A 216 -2.58 0.24 9.11
C THR A 216 -3.40 0.54 10.36
N PRO A 217 -3.01 1.53 11.17
CA PRO A 217 -3.90 2.13 12.16
C PRO A 217 -5.21 2.57 11.52
N GLY A 218 -6.26 2.62 12.33
CA GLY A 218 -7.55 3.15 11.90
C GLY A 218 -7.49 4.64 11.58
N VAL A 219 -8.42 5.11 10.77
CA VAL A 219 -8.60 6.52 10.46
C VAL A 219 -10.03 6.92 10.80
N THR A 220 -10.19 7.95 11.63
CA THR A 220 -11.50 8.54 11.93
C THR A 220 -11.63 9.87 11.19
N VAL A 221 -12.70 10.00 10.41
CA VAL A 221 -13.09 11.21 9.70
C VAL A 221 -14.39 11.72 10.29
N GLU A 222 -14.39 12.92 10.85
CA GLU A 222 -15.61 13.58 11.34
C GLU A 222 -15.96 14.74 10.43
N CYS A 223 -17.16 14.69 9.86
CA CYS A 223 -17.72 15.77 9.08
C CYS A 223 -18.36 16.77 10.04
N GLU A 224 -17.82 17.98 10.11
CA GLU A 224 -18.24 19.00 11.05
C GLU A 224 -19.62 19.60 10.69
N THR A 225 -20.24 20.25 11.66
CA THR A 225 -21.61 20.79 11.55
C THR A 225 -21.71 21.93 10.51
N ASP A 226 -20.63 22.67 10.32
CA ASP A 226 -20.57 23.87 9.46
C ASP A 226 -20.48 23.58 7.95
N MET A 227 -20.43 22.30 7.55
CA MET A 227 -20.31 21.83 6.16
C MET A 227 -19.04 22.27 5.42
N SER A 228 -18.14 23.01 6.06
CA SER A 228 -16.93 23.56 5.43
C SER A 228 -15.67 22.73 5.72
N SER A 229 -15.67 21.98 6.81
CA SER A 229 -14.51 21.23 7.28
C SER A 229 -14.83 19.79 7.64
N ALA A 230 -13.82 18.95 7.48
CA ALA A 230 -13.77 17.61 8.04
C ALA A 230 -12.49 17.47 8.84
N SER A 231 -12.58 16.88 10.00
CA SER A 231 -11.40 16.58 10.79
C SER A 231 -11.02 15.12 10.62
N LEU A 232 -9.73 14.89 10.54
CA LEU A 232 -9.14 13.57 10.35
C LEU A 232 -8.23 13.25 11.53
N HIS A 233 -8.38 12.07 12.06
CA HIS A 233 -7.54 11.51 13.12
C HIS A 233 -7.03 10.15 12.70
N VAL A 234 -5.72 9.91 12.82
CA VAL A 234 -5.11 8.59 12.68
C VAL A 234 -5.01 8.01 14.08
N GLU A 235 -5.56 6.81 14.28
CA GLU A 235 -5.57 6.14 15.58
C GLU A 235 -4.14 5.74 16.00
N ASP A 236 -3.88 5.71 17.28
CA ASP A 236 -2.57 5.31 17.82
C ASP A 236 -2.39 3.78 17.83
N SER A 237 -3.46 3.01 17.70
CA SER A 237 -3.46 1.56 17.80
C SER A 237 -4.13 0.89 16.60
N LEU A 238 -3.78 -0.37 16.38
CA LEU A 238 -4.43 -1.21 15.39
C LEU A 238 -5.78 -1.73 15.90
N LEU A 239 -6.67 -2.07 14.96
CA LEU A 239 -7.90 -2.78 15.28
C LEU A 239 -7.56 -4.15 15.92
N PRO A 240 -8.25 -4.58 17.01
CA PRO A 240 -8.00 -5.91 17.62
C PRO A 240 -8.08 -7.08 16.62
N ALA A 241 -8.92 -6.98 15.60
CA ALA A 241 -9.04 -7.98 14.54
C ALA A 241 -7.77 -8.15 13.68
N ALA A 242 -6.81 -7.21 13.74
CA ALA A 242 -5.51 -7.36 13.07
C ALA A 242 -4.64 -8.44 13.72
N GLY A 243 -4.89 -8.76 15.01
CA GLY A 243 -4.09 -9.69 15.80
C GLY A 243 -2.73 -9.11 16.20
N ASN A 244 -1.78 -9.98 16.50
CA ASN A 244 -0.42 -9.57 16.82
C ASN A 244 0.28 -9.07 15.55
N CYS A 245 0.70 -7.82 15.57
CA CYS A 245 1.35 -7.17 14.45
C CYS A 245 2.71 -6.58 14.84
N ARG A 246 3.67 -6.63 13.93
CA ARG A 246 4.91 -5.85 14.01
C ARG A 246 4.91 -4.74 12.97
N GLN A 247 5.44 -3.59 13.30
CA GLN A 247 5.60 -2.50 12.33
C GLN A 247 6.68 -2.90 11.30
N VAL A 248 6.34 -2.74 10.01
CA VAL A 248 7.24 -3.08 8.90
C VAL A 248 7.46 -1.92 7.93
N GLY A 249 6.66 -0.86 8.02
CA GLY A 249 6.82 0.35 7.22
C GLY A 249 6.48 1.61 8.02
N PRO A 250 7.35 2.63 8.04
CA PRO A 250 7.04 3.92 8.64
C PRO A 250 6.05 4.71 7.78
N ALA A 251 5.37 5.67 8.41
CA ALA A 251 4.67 6.72 7.68
C ALA A 251 5.67 7.58 6.89
N ARG A 252 5.25 8.09 5.74
CA ARG A 252 6.08 9.01 4.94
C ARG A 252 6.07 10.43 5.49
N GLU A 253 4.94 10.81 6.04
CA GLU A 253 4.71 12.13 6.61
C GLU A 253 4.33 12.00 8.09
N ARG A 254 4.66 13.01 8.86
CA ARG A 254 4.29 13.08 10.28
C ARG A 254 3.22 14.15 10.47
N ILE A 255 2.18 13.81 11.20
CA ILE A 255 1.23 14.81 11.70
C ILE A 255 1.94 15.57 12.83
N SER A 256 2.15 16.86 12.65
CA SER A 256 2.61 17.74 13.75
C SER A 256 1.46 17.93 14.73
N ARG A 257 1.39 17.10 15.74
CA ARG A 257 0.46 17.13 16.90
C ARG A 257 -1.01 17.33 16.56
N GLY A 258 -1.78 16.27 16.66
CA GLY A 258 -3.22 16.32 16.83
C GLY A 258 -4.02 16.04 15.54
N ARG A 259 -5.26 16.43 15.60
CA ARG A 259 -6.28 16.27 14.59
C ARG A 259 -5.96 17.12 13.35
N LEU A 260 -5.86 16.52 12.19
CA LEU A 260 -5.71 17.24 10.93
C LEU A 260 -7.09 17.75 10.49
N VAL A 261 -7.26 19.07 10.41
CA VAL A 261 -8.46 19.68 9.84
C VAL A 261 -8.24 19.91 8.34
N ARG A 262 -9.14 19.41 7.51
CA ARG A 262 -9.16 19.60 6.06
C ARG A 262 -10.49 20.21 5.62
N ALA A 263 -10.47 20.97 4.55
CA ALA A 263 -11.71 21.38 3.91
C ALA A 263 -12.50 20.13 3.48
N PHE A 264 -13.84 20.16 3.68
CA PHE A 264 -14.73 19.05 3.37
C PHE A 264 -14.54 18.56 1.92
N ASP A 265 -14.45 19.50 0.97
CA ASP A 265 -14.25 19.22 -0.46
C ASP A 265 -12.92 18.52 -0.77
N ARG A 266 -11.87 18.67 0.07
CA ARG A 266 -10.62 17.93 -0.07
C ARG A 266 -10.69 16.49 0.45
N MET A 267 -11.73 16.20 1.25
CA MET A 267 -11.95 14.84 1.77
C MET A 267 -12.95 14.06 0.89
N PHE A 268 -14.01 14.71 0.48
CA PHE A 268 -15.12 14.04 -0.19
C PHE A 268 -15.32 14.48 -1.66
N GLY A 269 -14.75 15.58 -2.06
CA GLY A 269 -14.61 16.06 -3.44
C GLY A 269 -15.87 16.46 -4.12
#